data_9249c93e8ea1fd43b54fa3430f5b250e
#
_entry.id   9249c93e8ea1fd43b54fa3430f5b250e
#
_cell.length_a   1.000
_cell.length_b   1.000
_cell.length_c   1.000
_cell.angle_alpha   90.00
_cell.angle_beta   90.00
_cell.angle_gamma   90.00
#
_symmetry.space_group_name_H-M   'P 1'
#
loop_
_entity.id
_entity.type
_entity.pdbx_description
1 polymer ?
#
loop_
_entity_poly.entity_id
_entity_poly.type
_entity_poly.pdbx_seq_one_letter_code
_entity_poly.pdbx_strand_id
1 'polypeptide(L)'
;VSTPGPASYRTLTVQAAGCVLWRHSPVTGELELCLVHRPKYDDWSWPKGKLKRGEDPLAGALREVAEETGYTAVPSAELPSAHYLANGRPKRVRYWAAEAVAGSFTPNDEVDRILWLPPEAARARLTAPGDADLVDALLAALRTGN
;
A
#
# COMPACT_ATOMS: atom_id res chain seq x y z
N VAL A 1 29.12 0.40 28.10
CA VAL A 1 27.99 0.87 27.31
C VAL A 1 27.31 -0.34 26.68
N SER A 2 26.05 -0.49 26.95
CA SER A 2 25.29 -1.62 26.38
C SER A 2 24.88 -1.33 24.94
N THR A 3 24.98 -2.36 24.11
CA THR A 3 24.50 -2.29 22.74
C THR A 3 22.97 -2.41 22.77
N PRO A 4 22.24 -1.63 21.93
CA PRO A 4 20.79 -1.83 21.86
C PRO A 4 20.46 -3.25 21.39
N GLY A 5 19.53 -3.88 22.07
CA GLY A 5 19.05 -5.18 21.66
C GLY A 5 18.07 -5.11 20.51
N PRO A 6 17.63 -6.27 19.99
CA PRO A 6 16.68 -6.30 18.86
C PRO A 6 15.40 -5.51 19.12
N ALA A 7 14.89 -5.51 20.34
CA ALA A 7 13.68 -4.75 20.67
C ALA A 7 13.91 -3.24 20.54
N SER A 8 15.07 -2.73 21.00
CA SER A 8 15.40 -1.30 20.87
C SER A 8 15.54 -0.90 19.40
N TYR A 9 16.19 -1.77 18.60
CA TYR A 9 16.31 -1.50 17.17
C TYR A 9 14.95 -1.41 16.49
N ARG A 10 14.04 -2.33 16.83
CA ARG A 10 12.69 -2.33 16.25
C ARG A 10 11.90 -1.09 16.63
N THR A 11 12.08 -0.54 17.84
CA THR A 11 11.38 0.70 18.21
C THR A 11 11.87 1.90 17.44
N LEU A 12 13.09 1.86 16.87
CA LEU A 12 13.61 2.92 16.02
C LEU A 12 13.10 2.82 14.57
N THR A 13 12.58 1.67 14.19
CA THR A 13 12.05 1.46 12.83
C THR A 13 10.63 2.01 12.75
N VAL A 14 10.41 2.87 11.75
CA VAL A 14 9.07 3.39 11.49
C VAL A 14 8.23 2.27 10.88
N GLN A 15 7.08 2.00 11.48
CA GLN A 15 6.15 0.97 11.00
C GLN A 15 5.02 1.60 10.23
N ALA A 16 4.77 1.07 9.01
CA ALA A 16 3.69 1.51 8.15
C ALA A 16 3.00 0.29 7.56
N ALA A 17 1.81 0.51 7.03
CA ALA A 17 1.05 -0.56 6.40
C ALA A 17 0.18 0.00 5.28
N GLY A 18 -0.08 -0.84 4.28
CA GLY A 18 -0.92 -0.46 3.15
C GLY A 18 -1.40 -1.67 2.38
N CYS A 19 -2.03 -1.41 1.26
CA CYS A 19 -2.57 -2.47 0.42
C CYS A 19 -2.22 -2.25 -1.04
N VAL A 20 -2.00 -3.36 -1.74
CA VAL A 20 -2.11 -3.38 -3.19
C VAL A 20 -3.59 -3.58 -3.47
N LEU A 21 -4.28 -2.46 -3.69
CA LEU A 21 -5.72 -2.40 -3.82
C LEU A 21 -6.12 -2.71 -5.25
N TRP A 22 -7.02 -3.67 -5.43
CA TRP A 22 -7.40 -4.12 -6.75
C TRP A 22 -8.92 -4.22 -6.90
N ARG A 23 -9.37 -4.26 -8.14
CA ARG A 23 -10.77 -4.49 -8.49
C ARG A 23 -10.85 -5.06 -9.91
N HIS A 24 -12.02 -5.57 -10.27
CA HIS A 24 -12.37 -5.72 -11.69
C HIS A 24 -13.10 -4.47 -12.13
N SER A 25 -12.69 -3.90 -13.28
CA SER A 25 -13.31 -2.69 -13.80
C SER A 25 -14.83 -2.86 -13.94
N PRO A 26 -15.63 -1.92 -13.43
CA PRO A 26 -17.09 -1.99 -13.62
C PRO A 26 -17.51 -1.79 -15.07
N VAL A 27 -16.59 -1.34 -15.94
CA VAL A 27 -16.86 -1.11 -17.35
C VAL A 27 -16.40 -2.28 -18.21
N THR A 28 -15.16 -2.74 -18.03
CA THR A 28 -14.55 -3.77 -18.90
C THR A 28 -14.45 -5.13 -18.24
N GLY A 29 -14.54 -5.22 -16.89
CA GLY A 29 -14.30 -6.46 -16.15
C GLY A 29 -12.83 -6.80 -15.99
N GLU A 30 -11.92 -6.05 -16.58
CA GLU A 30 -10.49 -6.30 -16.46
C GLU A 30 -9.96 -5.95 -15.08
N LEU A 31 -8.89 -6.65 -14.67
CA LEU A 31 -8.22 -6.37 -13.41
C LEU A 31 -7.57 -5.00 -13.44
N GLU A 32 -7.83 -4.21 -12.41
CA GLU A 32 -7.24 -2.89 -12.24
C GLU A 32 -6.65 -2.75 -10.84
N LEU A 33 -5.55 -2.01 -10.74
CA LEU A 33 -4.87 -1.71 -9.49
C LEU A 33 -4.98 -0.22 -9.21
N CYS A 34 -5.15 0.15 -7.94
CA CYS A 34 -5.32 1.54 -7.54
C CYS A 34 -3.99 2.15 -7.12
N LEU A 35 -3.57 3.19 -7.83
CA LEU A 35 -2.41 3.99 -7.49
C LEU A 35 -2.87 5.34 -6.96
N VAL A 36 -2.14 5.86 -5.96
CA VAL A 36 -2.41 7.18 -5.38
C VAL A 36 -1.29 8.14 -5.75
N HIS A 37 -1.65 9.38 -6.08
CA HIS A 37 -0.69 10.46 -6.30
C HIS A 37 -0.59 11.30 -5.04
N ARG A 38 0.66 11.50 -4.56
CA ARG A 38 0.94 12.30 -3.37
C ARG A 38 1.58 13.61 -3.80
N PRO A 39 0.85 14.73 -3.76
CA PRO A 39 1.39 16.01 -4.26
C PRO A 39 2.63 16.47 -3.51
N LYS A 40 2.74 16.16 -2.20
CA LYS A 40 3.91 16.53 -1.41
C LYS A 40 5.21 15.95 -1.97
N TYR A 41 5.14 14.75 -2.55
CA TYR A 41 6.32 14.05 -3.08
C TYR A 41 6.29 13.96 -4.60
N ASP A 42 5.18 14.37 -5.22
CA ASP A 42 4.94 14.23 -6.66
C ASP A 42 5.26 12.81 -7.13
N ASP A 43 4.71 11.82 -6.45
CA ASP A 43 4.93 10.42 -6.77
C ASP A 43 3.63 9.63 -6.85
N TRP A 44 3.73 8.47 -7.49
CA TRP A 44 2.66 7.48 -7.55
C TRP A 44 3.06 6.26 -6.74
N SER A 45 2.20 5.86 -5.83
CA SER A 45 2.47 4.73 -4.94
C SER A 45 1.19 3.95 -4.62
N TRP A 46 1.36 2.87 -3.85
CA TRP A 46 0.23 2.18 -3.24
C TRP A 46 -0.29 3.00 -2.06
N PRO A 47 -1.62 2.91 -1.76
CA PRO A 47 -2.14 3.55 -0.55
C PRO A 47 -1.51 2.91 0.70
N LYS A 48 -0.92 3.72 1.55
CA LYS A 48 -0.23 3.29 2.76
C LYS A 48 0.00 4.46 3.70
N GLY A 49 0.31 4.15 4.94
CA GLY A 49 0.68 5.19 5.90
C GLY A 49 1.20 4.61 7.19
N LYS A 50 1.69 5.49 8.06
CA LYS A 50 2.25 5.11 9.35
C LYS A 50 1.20 4.51 10.26
N LEU A 51 1.58 3.47 10.99
CA LEU A 51 0.70 2.88 12.00
C LEU A 51 0.58 3.84 13.19
N LYS A 52 -0.60 3.86 13.77
CA LYS A 52 -0.83 4.53 15.04
C LYS A 52 -0.25 3.66 16.15
N ARG A 53 0.03 4.28 17.28
CA ARG A 53 0.57 3.57 18.43
C ARG A 53 -0.37 2.44 18.85
N GLY A 54 0.16 1.21 18.91
CA GLY A 54 -0.62 0.04 19.29
C GLY A 54 -1.61 -0.46 18.26
N GLU A 55 -1.60 0.11 17.05
CA GLU A 55 -2.53 -0.29 16.01
C GLU A 55 -2.12 -1.61 15.37
N ASP A 56 -3.08 -2.51 15.18
CA ASP A 56 -2.86 -3.74 14.43
C ASP A 56 -2.48 -3.40 12.98
N PRO A 57 -1.39 -3.98 12.44
CA PRO A 57 -0.93 -3.61 11.09
C PRO A 57 -1.96 -3.80 9.99
N LEU A 58 -2.72 -4.89 9.99
CA LEU A 58 -3.75 -5.09 8.97
C LEU A 58 -4.86 -4.06 9.10
N ALA A 59 -5.32 -3.80 10.33
CA ALA A 59 -6.33 -2.77 10.56
C ALA A 59 -5.83 -1.41 10.10
N GLY A 60 -4.55 -1.10 10.35
CA GLY A 60 -3.93 0.14 9.90
C GLY A 60 -3.86 0.24 8.38
N ALA A 61 -3.54 -0.86 7.70
CA ALA A 61 -3.53 -0.89 6.24
C ALA A 61 -4.91 -0.55 5.67
N LEU A 62 -5.96 -1.17 6.21
CA LEU A 62 -7.32 -0.91 5.74
C LEU A 62 -7.79 0.51 6.07
N ARG A 63 -7.39 1.04 7.23
CA ARG A 63 -7.67 2.42 7.60
C ARG A 63 -7.00 3.40 6.62
N GLU A 64 -5.73 3.17 6.28
CA GLU A 64 -5.03 4.04 5.33
C GLU A 64 -5.67 3.99 3.94
N VAL A 65 -6.09 2.81 3.49
CA VAL A 65 -6.81 2.70 2.22
C VAL A 65 -8.08 3.57 2.25
N ALA A 66 -8.85 3.48 3.32
CA ALA A 66 -10.08 4.26 3.44
C ALA A 66 -9.79 5.77 3.48
N GLU A 67 -8.77 6.19 4.23
CA GLU A 67 -8.41 7.60 4.34
C GLU A 67 -7.89 8.16 3.02
N GLU A 68 -7.05 7.43 2.30
CA GLU A 68 -6.40 7.92 1.10
C GLU A 68 -7.25 7.76 -0.15
N THR A 69 -8.04 6.68 -0.24
CA THR A 69 -8.78 6.37 -1.47
C THR A 69 -10.30 6.43 -1.34
N GLY A 70 -10.83 6.45 -0.12
CA GLY A 70 -12.27 6.41 0.11
C GLY A 70 -12.90 5.03 -0.09
N TYR A 71 -12.10 3.99 -0.29
CA TYR A 71 -12.63 2.65 -0.53
C TYR A 71 -12.58 1.77 0.71
N THR A 72 -13.61 0.96 0.87
CA THR A 72 -13.62 -0.18 1.78
C THR A 72 -13.04 -1.36 1.03
N ALA A 73 -12.14 -2.09 1.66
CA ALA A 73 -11.45 -3.20 1.01
C ALA A 73 -11.51 -4.47 1.85
N VAL A 74 -11.51 -5.61 1.16
CA VAL A 74 -11.47 -6.94 1.78
C VAL A 74 -10.06 -7.50 1.58
N PRO A 75 -9.29 -7.70 2.66
CA PRO A 75 -7.92 -8.19 2.54
C PRO A 75 -7.90 -9.70 2.28
N SER A 76 -6.82 -10.13 1.64
CA SER A 76 -6.54 -11.55 1.42
C SER A 76 -5.10 -11.84 1.85
N ALA A 77 -4.20 -12.17 0.92
CA ALA A 77 -2.84 -12.58 1.25
C ALA A 77 -1.97 -11.40 1.69
N GLU A 78 -1.10 -11.63 2.68
CA GLU A 78 -0.03 -10.69 2.98
C GLU A 78 1.04 -10.83 1.89
N LEU A 79 1.51 -9.67 1.40
CA LEU A 79 2.53 -9.58 0.36
C LEU A 79 3.88 -9.26 0.98
N PRO A 80 4.98 -9.33 0.21
CA PRO A 80 6.29 -8.96 0.75
C PRO A 80 6.32 -7.52 1.28
N SER A 81 6.98 -7.35 2.42
CA SER A 81 7.18 -6.02 3.02
C SER A 81 8.26 -5.24 2.28
N ALA A 82 8.13 -3.92 2.29
CA ALA A 82 9.17 -3.03 1.80
C ALA A 82 9.99 -2.50 2.98
N HIS A 83 11.31 -2.39 2.78
CA HIS A 83 12.23 -1.87 3.78
C HIS A 83 13.11 -0.81 3.12
N TYR A 84 13.15 0.39 3.69
CA TYR A 84 13.97 1.47 3.16
C TYR A 84 14.25 2.52 4.23
N LEU A 85 15.10 3.48 3.89
CA LEU A 85 15.35 4.63 4.76
C LEU A 85 14.40 5.77 4.37
N ALA A 86 13.75 6.35 5.36
CA ALA A 86 12.90 7.52 5.18
C ALA A 86 13.40 8.60 6.13
N ASN A 87 13.93 9.69 5.59
CA ASN A 87 14.54 10.78 6.37
C ASN A 87 15.62 10.25 7.31
N GLY A 88 16.46 9.32 6.81
CA GLY A 88 17.55 8.74 7.58
C GLY A 88 17.14 7.69 8.60
N ARG A 89 15.86 7.34 8.69
CA ARG A 89 15.35 6.36 9.64
C ARG A 89 14.91 5.09 8.92
N PRO A 90 15.19 3.90 9.46
CA PRO A 90 14.64 2.66 8.88
C PRO A 90 13.12 2.70 8.89
N LYS A 91 12.52 2.26 7.79
CA LYS A 91 11.08 2.18 7.65
C LYS A 91 10.71 0.84 7.05
N ARG A 92 9.69 0.21 7.63
CA ARG A 92 9.12 -1.03 7.12
C ARG A 92 7.66 -0.78 6.77
N VAL A 93 7.27 -1.16 5.55
CA VAL A 93 5.87 -1.09 5.13
C VAL A 93 5.39 -2.50 4.89
N ARG A 94 4.36 -2.93 5.61
CA ARG A 94 3.69 -4.20 5.39
C ARG A 94 2.55 -4.00 4.41
N TYR A 95 2.40 -4.93 3.47
CA TYR A 95 1.37 -4.85 2.43
C TYR A 95 0.50 -6.08 2.40
N TRP A 96 -0.78 -5.86 2.10
CA TRP A 96 -1.74 -6.92 1.84
C TRP A 96 -2.39 -6.70 0.49
N ALA A 97 -2.72 -7.80 -0.21
CA ALA A 97 -3.64 -7.75 -1.32
C ALA A 97 -5.02 -7.46 -0.76
N ALA A 98 -5.76 -6.53 -1.34
CA ALA A 98 -7.10 -6.21 -0.87
C ALA A 98 -8.00 -5.82 -2.03
N GLU A 99 -9.21 -6.37 -2.06
CA GLU A 99 -10.18 -6.04 -3.10
C GLU A 99 -11.05 -4.86 -2.68
N ALA A 100 -11.13 -3.85 -3.53
CA ALA A 100 -12.04 -2.72 -3.30
C ALA A 100 -13.47 -3.19 -3.56
N VAL A 101 -14.33 -3.06 -2.55
CA VAL A 101 -15.71 -3.57 -2.62
C VAL A 101 -16.77 -2.48 -2.58
N ALA A 102 -16.43 -1.30 -2.07
CA ALA A 102 -17.36 -0.17 -2.00
C ALA A 102 -16.59 1.13 -1.79
N GLY A 103 -17.23 2.24 -2.12
CA GLY A 103 -16.67 3.56 -1.86
C GLY A 103 -16.44 4.38 -3.12
N SER A 104 -15.91 5.57 -2.91
CA SER A 104 -15.54 6.47 -3.99
C SER A 104 -14.44 7.41 -3.49
N PHE A 105 -13.61 7.88 -4.43
CA PHE A 105 -12.50 8.76 -4.10
C PHE A 105 -12.94 10.20 -3.97
N THR A 106 -12.43 10.88 -2.93
CA THR A 106 -12.50 12.33 -2.78
C THR A 106 -11.09 12.82 -2.49
N PRO A 107 -10.59 13.83 -3.23
CA PRO A 107 -9.28 14.40 -2.92
C PRO A 107 -9.16 14.82 -1.46
N ASN A 108 -7.98 14.61 -0.89
CA ASN A 108 -7.71 14.91 0.52
C ASN A 108 -6.31 15.48 0.66
N ASP A 109 -5.91 15.77 1.91
CA ASP A 109 -4.64 16.45 2.17
C ASP A 109 -3.41 15.65 1.73
N GLU A 110 -3.51 14.33 1.68
CA GLU A 110 -2.37 13.47 1.34
C GLU A 110 -2.39 13.01 -0.11
N VAL A 111 -3.58 12.81 -0.69
CA VAL A 111 -3.77 12.25 -2.03
C VAL A 111 -4.71 13.13 -2.82
N ASP A 112 -4.22 13.69 -3.91
CA ASP A 112 -5.03 14.56 -4.78
C ASP A 112 -5.67 13.82 -5.94
N ARG A 113 -5.13 12.66 -6.34
CA ARG A 113 -5.63 11.88 -7.47
C ARG A 113 -5.40 10.40 -7.23
N ILE A 114 -6.27 9.58 -7.79
CA ILE A 114 -6.03 8.13 -7.90
C ILE A 114 -6.17 7.72 -9.37
N LEU A 115 -5.55 6.60 -9.69
CA LEU A 115 -5.71 5.95 -11.00
C LEU A 115 -6.01 4.48 -10.78
N TRP A 116 -6.96 3.98 -11.57
CA TRP A 116 -7.21 2.55 -11.68
C TRP A 116 -6.59 2.07 -12.99
N LEU A 117 -5.54 1.27 -12.91
CA LEU A 117 -4.75 0.87 -14.08
C LEU A 117 -4.62 -0.65 -14.17
N PRO A 118 -4.59 -1.19 -15.42
CA PRO A 118 -4.20 -2.58 -15.60
C PRO A 118 -2.80 -2.84 -15.03
N PRO A 119 -2.45 -4.09 -14.68
CA PRO A 119 -1.18 -4.38 -14.02
C PRO A 119 0.06 -3.82 -14.71
N GLU A 120 0.18 -3.94 -16.03
CA GLU A 120 1.37 -3.45 -16.73
C GLU A 120 1.45 -1.92 -16.72
N ALA A 121 0.30 -1.24 -16.88
CA ALA A 121 0.28 0.21 -16.81
C ALA A 121 0.58 0.70 -15.38
N ALA A 122 0.10 -0.02 -14.36
CA ALA A 122 0.42 0.29 -12.98
C ALA A 122 1.91 0.17 -12.71
N ARG A 123 2.52 -0.94 -13.19
CA ARG A 123 3.97 -1.15 -13.04
C ARG A 123 4.76 0.01 -13.64
N ALA A 124 4.37 0.46 -14.81
CA ALA A 124 5.07 1.54 -15.51
C ALA A 124 4.88 2.91 -14.84
N ARG A 125 3.75 3.11 -14.16
CA ARG A 125 3.43 4.40 -13.56
C ARG A 125 4.01 4.55 -12.16
N LEU A 126 4.20 3.47 -11.41
CA LEU A 126 4.71 3.54 -10.04
C LEU A 126 6.10 4.17 -10.02
N THR A 127 6.30 5.11 -9.10
CA THR A 127 7.53 5.88 -9.01
C THR A 127 8.69 5.06 -8.47
N ALA A 128 8.44 4.27 -7.41
CA ALA A 128 9.51 3.49 -6.77
C ALA A 128 9.60 2.09 -7.36
N PRO A 129 10.81 1.60 -7.74
CA PRO A 129 10.96 0.26 -8.31
C PRO A 129 10.45 -0.86 -7.39
N GLY A 130 10.65 -0.72 -6.08
CA GLY A 130 10.15 -1.71 -5.13
C GLY A 130 8.63 -1.82 -5.12
N ASP A 131 7.94 -0.72 -5.39
CA ASP A 131 6.48 -0.73 -5.49
C ASP A 131 6.02 -1.50 -6.73
N ALA A 132 6.77 -1.41 -7.82
CA ALA A 132 6.44 -2.14 -9.04
C ALA A 132 6.56 -3.65 -8.85
N ASP A 133 7.47 -4.11 -8.01
CA ASP A 133 7.62 -5.54 -7.71
C ASP A 133 6.37 -6.12 -7.04
N LEU A 134 5.60 -5.31 -6.32
CA LEU A 134 4.37 -5.77 -5.68
C LEU A 134 3.26 -6.07 -6.67
N VAL A 135 3.35 -5.58 -7.91
CA VAL A 135 2.41 -5.97 -8.97
C VAL A 135 2.53 -7.48 -9.22
N ASP A 136 3.75 -7.98 -9.33
CA ASP A 136 3.97 -9.42 -9.56
C ASP A 136 3.52 -10.25 -8.37
N ALA A 137 3.78 -9.77 -7.15
CA ALA A 137 3.35 -10.46 -5.94
C ALA A 137 1.82 -10.54 -5.86
N LEU A 138 1.12 -9.46 -6.22
CA LEU A 138 -0.33 -9.48 -6.28
C LEU A 138 -0.84 -10.50 -7.30
N LEU A 139 -0.29 -10.47 -8.51
CA LEU A 139 -0.72 -11.40 -9.56
C LEU A 139 -0.51 -12.84 -9.13
N ALA A 140 0.61 -13.15 -8.48
CA ALA A 140 0.85 -14.48 -7.95
C ALA A 140 -0.18 -14.87 -6.89
N ALA A 141 -0.51 -13.95 -5.98
CA ALA A 141 -1.51 -14.21 -4.94
C ALA A 141 -2.89 -14.50 -5.53
N LEU A 142 -3.28 -13.74 -6.56
CA LEU A 142 -4.58 -13.94 -7.20
C LEU A 142 -4.65 -15.26 -7.95
N ARG A 143 -3.52 -15.73 -8.54
CA ARG A 143 -3.48 -17.01 -9.22
C ARG A 143 -3.64 -18.20 -8.28
N THR A 144 -3.30 -18.07 -7.02
CA THR A 144 -3.46 -19.15 -6.04
C THR A 144 -4.87 -19.23 -5.45
N GLY A 145 -5.80 -18.42 -5.97
CA GLY A 145 -7.19 -18.44 -5.53
C GLY A 145 -7.50 -17.68 -4.26
N ASN A 146 -6.59 -16.83 -3.85
CA ASN A 146 -6.78 -16.06 -2.61
C ASN A 146 -7.15 -14.60 -2.86
#